data_eeda82f48f0dfc7b1f266df84aef1c09
#
_entry.id   eeda82f48f0dfc7b1f266df84aef1c09
#
_cell.length_a   1.000
_cell.length_b   1.000
_cell.length_c   1.000
_cell.angle_alpha   90.00
_cell.angle_beta   90.00
_cell.angle_gamma   90.00
#
_symmetry.space_group_name_H-M   'P 1'
#
loop_
_entity.id
_entity.type
_entity.pdbx_description
1 polymer ?
#
loop_
_entity_poly.entity_id
_entity_poly.type
_entity_poly.pdbx_seq_one_letter_code
_entity_poly.pdbx_strand_id
1 'polypeptide(L)'
;IKIQQVKHKRNSMSLVPMVIETTSKGERAYDIYSRLLKERIIMLNGPVEDHMSNLIVSQLLFLESEDPDKDINLFVNSPGGVITAGMAIYDTMQFIKCDVATYVIGQACSMGSFLAQAGAPGKRHMLPYARHMIHQPSGGARGMQSDIEIQYKEITKMKEILTELYVKHNTAGKTYNDFEIDMDRDTFMSSEEAMEYGLVDKIIDKRP
;
A
#
# COMPACT_ATOMS: atom_id res chain seq x y z
N ILE A 1 32.95 -32.01 -25.62
CA ILE A 1 31.74 -31.20 -25.93
C ILE A 1 30.98 -31.06 -24.63
N LYS A 2 31.08 -29.85 -23.96
CA LYS A 2 30.32 -29.52 -22.77
C LYS A 2 29.01 -28.88 -23.20
N ILE A 3 27.88 -29.56 -22.92
CA ILE A 3 26.54 -29.04 -23.13
C ILE A 3 26.24 -28.12 -21.95
N GLN A 4 26.22 -26.80 -22.19
CA GLN A 4 25.69 -25.84 -21.22
C GLN A 4 24.16 -25.94 -21.20
N GLN A 5 23.61 -26.45 -20.09
CA GLN A 5 22.17 -26.34 -19.82
C GLN A 5 21.84 -24.89 -19.49
N VAL A 6 21.22 -24.19 -20.42
CA VAL A 6 20.57 -22.91 -20.14
C VAL A 6 19.32 -23.18 -19.32
N LYS A 7 19.40 -22.89 -18.01
CA LYS A 7 18.22 -22.90 -17.14
C LYS A 7 17.31 -21.72 -17.55
N HIS A 8 16.30 -22.03 -18.34
CA HIS A 8 15.17 -21.13 -18.49
C HIS A 8 14.45 -21.03 -17.13
N LYS A 9 14.58 -19.88 -16.44
CA LYS A 9 13.63 -19.51 -15.38
C LYS A 9 12.25 -19.38 -16.06
N ARG A 10 11.43 -20.40 -15.95
CA ARG A 10 9.99 -20.27 -16.19
C ARG A 10 9.48 -19.33 -15.09
N ASN A 11 9.16 -18.09 -15.44
CA ASN A 11 8.22 -17.30 -14.66
C ASN A 11 6.91 -18.09 -14.64
N SER A 12 6.60 -18.75 -13.52
CA SER A 12 5.28 -19.29 -13.30
C SER A 12 4.36 -18.08 -13.06
N MET A 13 3.76 -17.56 -14.13
CA MET A 13 2.60 -16.69 -13.97
C MET A 13 1.54 -17.54 -13.27
N SER A 14 1.23 -17.20 -12.02
CA SER A 14 0.10 -17.80 -11.32
C SER A 14 -1.15 -17.51 -12.13
N LEU A 15 -1.87 -18.57 -12.55
CA LEU A 15 -3.14 -18.41 -13.23
C LEU A 15 -4.12 -17.69 -12.29
N VAL A 16 -4.59 -16.52 -12.73
CA VAL A 16 -5.67 -15.81 -12.01
C VAL A 16 -6.96 -16.59 -12.23
N PRO A 17 -7.64 -17.05 -11.15
CA PRO A 17 -8.86 -17.84 -11.27
C PRO A 17 -10.00 -17.01 -11.87
N MET A 18 -10.82 -17.66 -12.70
CA MET A 18 -12.05 -17.09 -13.25
C MET A 18 -13.26 -17.49 -12.41
N VAL A 19 -14.18 -16.54 -12.22
CA VAL A 19 -15.47 -16.74 -11.52
C VAL A 19 -16.60 -16.51 -12.52
N ILE A 20 -17.56 -17.42 -12.56
CA ILE A 20 -18.77 -17.29 -13.40
C ILE A 20 -19.92 -16.83 -12.49
N GLU A 21 -20.53 -15.71 -12.86
CA GLU A 21 -21.72 -15.16 -12.20
C GLU A 21 -22.93 -15.39 -13.12
N THR A 22 -23.91 -16.14 -12.64
CA THR A 22 -25.16 -16.39 -13.36
C THR A 22 -26.23 -15.38 -12.92
N THR A 23 -26.75 -14.62 -13.85
CA THR A 23 -27.81 -13.63 -13.62
C THR A 23 -29.01 -13.92 -14.50
N SER A 24 -30.13 -13.24 -14.28
CA SER A 24 -31.31 -13.31 -15.14
C SER A 24 -31.04 -12.87 -16.61
N LYS A 25 -29.92 -12.19 -16.86
CA LYS A 25 -29.46 -11.73 -18.20
C LYS A 25 -28.42 -12.67 -18.83
N GLY A 26 -28.10 -13.80 -18.19
CA GLY A 26 -27.12 -14.76 -18.66
C GLY A 26 -25.90 -14.89 -17.76
N GLU A 27 -24.90 -15.63 -18.21
CA GLU A 27 -23.63 -15.86 -17.52
C GLU A 27 -22.59 -14.82 -17.91
N ARG A 28 -21.82 -14.37 -16.92
CA ARG A 28 -20.65 -13.49 -17.11
C ARG A 28 -19.46 -14.06 -16.37
N ALA A 29 -18.33 -14.15 -17.07
CA ALA A 29 -17.05 -14.55 -16.50
C ALA A 29 -16.25 -13.30 -16.08
N TYR A 30 -15.68 -13.34 -14.89
CA TYR A 30 -14.78 -12.34 -14.34
C TYR A 30 -13.51 -13.03 -13.83
N ASP A 31 -12.35 -12.40 -13.97
CA ASP A 31 -11.25 -12.80 -13.10
C ASP A 31 -11.55 -12.41 -11.64
N ILE A 32 -10.85 -13.05 -10.69
CA ILE A 32 -11.16 -12.85 -9.26
C ILE A 32 -10.99 -11.40 -8.81
N TYR A 33 -10.01 -10.66 -9.34
CA TYR A 33 -9.79 -9.25 -8.97
C TYR A 33 -10.90 -8.36 -9.52
N SER A 34 -11.30 -8.57 -10.78
CA SER A 34 -12.44 -7.85 -11.37
C SER A 34 -13.75 -8.14 -10.61
N ARG A 35 -13.93 -9.37 -10.10
CA ARG A 35 -15.10 -9.70 -9.28
C ARG A 35 -15.07 -9.02 -7.92
N LEU A 36 -13.90 -8.95 -7.27
CA LEU A 36 -13.72 -8.21 -6.02
C LEU A 36 -13.92 -6.71 -6.20
N LEU A 37 -13.47 -6.15 -7.33
CA LEU A 37 -13.66 -4.74 -7.65
C LEU A 37 -15.15 -4.33 -7.68
N LYS A 38 -16.05 -5.21 -8.12
CA LYS A 38 -17.51 -4.99 -8.05
C LYS A 38 -18.01 -4.80 -6.60
N GLU A 39 -17.33 -5.41 -5.63
CA GLU A 39 -17.59 -5.22 -4.19
C GLU A 39 -16.76 -4.07 -3.59
N ARG A 40 -16.22 -3.21 -4.45
CA ARG A 40 -15.37 -2.07 -4.07
C ARG A 40 -14.13 -2.47 -3.28
N ILE A 41 -13.58 -3.65 -3.58
CA ILE A 41 -12.36 -4.19 -2.96
C ILE A 41 -11.22 -4.08 -3.94
N ILE A 42 -10.15 -3.43 -3.52
CA ILE A 42 -8.88 -3.29 -4.23
C ILE A 42 -7.79 -4.05 -3.46
N MET A 43 -6.95 -4.79 -4.18
CA MET A 43 -5.85 -5.57 -3.59
C MET A 43 -4.51 -4.92 -3.91
N LEU A 44 -3.86 -4.34 -2.89
CA LEU A 44 -2.49 -3.83 -2.96
C LEU A 44 -1.55 -4.93 -2.47
N ASN A 45 -1.14 -5.82 -3.37
CA ASN A 45 -0.32 -6.98 -3.06
C ASN A 45 1.07 -6.90 -3.71
N GLY A 46 2.11 -7.19 -2.92
CA GLY A 46 3.50 -7.19 -3.38
C GLY A 46 4.16 -5.81 -3.37
N PRO A 47 5.30 -5.64 -4.10
CA PRO A 47 6.05 -4.38 -4.10
C PRO A 47 5.25 -3.23 -4.70
N VAL A 48 5.37 -2.04 -4.09
CA VAL A 48 4.83 -0.79 -4.64
C VAL A 48 5.74 -0.32 -5.76
N GLU A 49 5.24 -0.39 -6.98
CA GLU A 49 5.96 -0.02 -8.20
C GLU A 49 5.01 0.67 -9.20
N ASP A 50 5.54 1.30 -10.25
CA ASP A 50 4.77 2.14 -11.16
C ASP A 50 3.57 1.41 -11.80
N HIS A 51 3.77 0.13 -12.23
CA HIS A 51 2.69 -0.63 -12.85
C HIS A 51 1.55 -0.90 -11.86
N MET A 52 1.88 -1.36 -10.64
CA MET A 52 0.88 -1.59 -9.59
C MET A 52 0.19 -0.29 -9.20
N SER A 53 0.94 0.80 -9.03
CA SER A 53 0.41 2.13 -8.70
C SER A 53 -0.62 2.59 -9.73
N ASN A 54 -0.31 2.51 -11.02
CA ASN A 54 -1.23 2.89 -12.09
C ASN A 54 -2.53 2.09 -12.06
N LEU A 55 -2.46 0.79 -11.75
CA LEU A 55 -3.65 -0.06 -11.62
C LEU A 55 -4.50 0.34 -10.41
N ILE A 56 -3.88 0.59 -9.25
CA ILE A 56 -4.60 1.02 -8.04
C ILE A 56 -5.26 2.38 -8.25
N VAL A 57 -4.53 3.35 -8.79
CA VAL A 57 -5.06 4.69 -9.11
C VAL A 57 -6.27 4.60 -10.06
N SER A 58 -6.16 3.80 -11.12
CA SER A 58 -7.25 3.61 -12.08
C SER A 58 -8.49 2.99 -11.43
N GLN A 59 -8.31 2.02 -10.52
CA GLN A 59 -9.40 1.38 -9.78
C GLN A 59 -10.06 2.36 -8.80
N LEU A 60 -9.28 3.19 -8.10
CA LEU A 60 -9.80 4.22 -7.18
C LEU A 60 -10.69 5.21 -7.94
N LEU A 61 -10.20 5.76 -9.06
CA LEU A 61 -10.95 6.71 -9.89
C LEU A 61 -12.20 6.07 -10.52
N PHE A 62 -12.11 4.82 -10.96
CA PHE A 62 -13.25 4.08 -11.48
C PHE A 62 -14.35 3.91 -10.43
N LEU A 63 -13.98 3.46 -9.21
CA LEU A 63 -14.95 3.23 -8.14
C LEU A 63 -15.58 4.55 -7.65
N GLU A 64 -14.83 5.65 -7.63
CA GLU A 64 -15.41 6.97 -7.35
C GLU A 64 -16.47 7.34 -8.41
N SER A 65 -16.18 7.13 -9.70
CA SER A 65 -17.10 7.45 -10.77
C SER A 65 -18.40 6.62 -10.74
N GLU A 66 -18.34 5.40 -10.20
CA GLU A 66 -19.51 4.52 -10.05
C GLU A 66 -20.42 4.96 -8.89
N ASP A 67 -19.85 5.28 -7.73
CA ASP A 67 -20.59 5.71 -6.54
C ASP A 67 -19.64 6.46 -5.58
N PRO A 68 -19.69 7.81 -5.56
CA PRO A 68 -18.80 8.62 -4.74
C PRO A 68 -19.12 8.59 -3.23
N ASP A 69 -20.29 8.08 -2.84
CA ASP A 69 -20.77 8.10 -1.45
C ASP A 69 -20.46 6.80 -0.69
N LYS A 70 -19.96 5.79 -1.40
CA LYS A 70 -19.60 4.50 -0.80
C LYS A 70 -18.11 4.33 -0.59
N ASP A 71 -17.75 3.74 0.55
CA ASP A 71 -16.37 3.43 0.87
C ASP A 71 -15.70 2.50 -0.15
N ILE A 72 -14.41 2.69 -0.32
CA ILE A 72 -13.51 1.78 -1.05
C ILE A 72 -12.68 1.01 -0.04
N ASN A 73 -12.57 -0.31 -0.18
CA ASN A 73 -11.83 -1.18 0.71
C ASN A 73 -10.48 -1.56 0.08
N LEU A 74 -9.40 -1.00 0.59
CA LEU A 74 -8.02 -1.27 0.14
C LEU A 74 -7.35 -2.29 1.05
N PHE A 75 -7.16 -3.52 0.56
CA PHE A 75 -6.44 -4.58 1.27
C PHE A 75 -4.95 -4.49 0.97
N VAL A 76 -4.14 -4.36 2.01
CA VAL A 76 -2.69 -4.13 1.91
C VAL A 76 -1.92 -5.36 2.38
N ASN A 77 -1.10 -5.93 1.48
CA ASN A 77 -0.11 -6.96 1.78
C ASN A 77 1.17 -6.64 0.99
N SER A 78 1.97 -5.71 1.51
CA SER A 78 3.08 -5.13 0.76
C SER A 78 4.34 -4.97 1.61
N PRO A 79 5.51 -5.31 1.06
CA PRO A 79 6.80 -5.00 1.67
C PRO A 79 7.21 -3.53 1.49
N GLY A 80 6.41 -2.71 0.81
CA GLY A 80 6.75 -1.35 0.38
C GLY A 80 7.35 -1.30 -1.02
N GLY A 81 8.07 -0.23 -1.33
CA GLY A 81 8.67 -0.05 -2.66
C GLY A 81 8.95 1.39 -3.02
N VAL A 82 8.69 1.77 -4.26
CA VAL A 82 9.04 3.07 -4.83
C VAL A 82 8.17 4.19 -4.24
N ILE A 83 8.83 5.22 -3.69
CA ILE A 83 8.15 6.33 -3.00
C ILE A 83 7.19 7.06 -3.94
N THR A 84 7.63 7.44 -5.14
CA THR A 84 6.79 8.19 -6.09
C THR A 84 5.58 7.41 -6.56
N ALA A 85 5.71 6.09 -6.73
CA ALA A 85 4.60 5.19 -7.03
C ALA A 85 3.58 5.13 -5.87
N GLY A 86 4.07 5.07 -4.63
CA GLY A 86 3.20 5.13 -3.45
C GLY A 86 2.55 6.49 -3.26
N MET A 87 3.26 7.59 -3.51
CA MET A 87 2.68 8.94 -3.44
C MET A 87 1.55 9.15 -4.45
N ALA A 88 1.63 8.57 -5.65
CA ALA A 88 0.53 8.62 -6.62
C ALA A 88 -0.74 7.92 -6.10
N ILE A 89 -0.59 6.80 -5.40
CA ILE A 89 -1.73 6.13 -4.73
C ILE A 89 -2.25 7.02 -3.59
N TYR A 90 -1.35 7.51 -2.73
CA TYR A 90 -1.70 8.36 -1.60
C TYR A 90 -2.50 9.59 -2.03
N ASP A 91 -1.96 10.35 -2.98
CA ASP A 91 -2.61 11.57 -3.47
C ASP A 91 -4.00 11.26 -4.05
N THR A 92 -4.13 10.15 -4.77
CA THR A 92 -5.42 9.72 -5.30
C THR A 92 -6.41 9.35 -4.18
N MET A 93 -5.95 8.61 -3.14
CA MET A 93 -6.79 8.30 -1.97
C MET A 93 -7.31 9.56 -1.27
N GLN A 94 -6.49 10.63 -1.23
CA GLN A 94 -6.91 11.91 -0.62
C GLN A 94 -7.72 12.80 -1.56
N PHE A 95 -7.57 12.62 -2.88
CA PHE A 95 -8.23 13.44 -3.91
C PHE A 95 -9.68 13.04 -4.16
N ILE A 96 -9.98 11.74 -4.14
CA ILE A 96 -11.32 11.20 -4.40
C ILE A 96 -12.28 11.51 -3.23
N LYS A 97 -13.58 11.53 -3.52
CA LYS A 97 -14.62 11.81 -2.51
C LYS A 97 -14.92 10.63 -1.59
N CYS A 98 -14.72 9.40 -2.11
CA CYS A 98 -14.95 8.19 -1.32
C CYS A 98 -13.98 8.10 -0.15
N ASP A 99 -14.44 7.69 1.02
CA ASP A 99 -13.54 7.23 2.08
C ASP A 99 -12.85 5.93 1.65
N VAL A 100 -11.54 5.86 1.85
CA VAL A 100 -10.76 4.64 1.62
C VAL A 100 -10.50 3.96 2.96
N ALA A 101 -11.20 2.86 3.21
CA ALA A 101 -10.92 1.99 4.34
C ALA A 101 -9.74 1.07 4.01
N THR A 102 -8.75 0.99 4.91
CA THR A 102 -7.57 0.14 4.71
C THR A 102 -7.60 -1.09 5.61
N TYR A 103 -7.10 -2.22 5.09
CA TYR A 103 -7.07 -3.51 5.77
C TYR A 103 -5.67 -4.14 5.61
N VAL A 104 -4.87 -4.13 6.66
CA VAL A 104 -3.56 -4.80 6.63
C VAL A 104 -3.75 -6.30 6.79
N ILE A 105 -3.31 -7.05 5.78
CA ILE A 105 -3.27 -8.52 5.77
C ILE A 105 -1.82 -8.98 5.51
N GLY A 106 -1.32 -9.92 6.29
CA GLY A 106 0.07 -10.38 6.18
C GLY A 106 1.08 -9.30 6.62
N GLN A 107 1.36 -8.32 5.78
CA GLN A 107 2.29 -7.24 6.13
C GLN A 107 1.95 -5.89 5.47
N ALA A 108 2.29 -4.82 6.16
CA ALA A 108 2.36 -3.46 5.64
C ALA A 108 3.70 -2.85 6.07
N CYS A 109 4.68 -2.86 5.17
CA CYS A 109 6.03 -2.38 5.48
C CYS A 109 6.40 -1.17 4.61
N SER A 110 7.18 -0.22 5.17
CA SER A 110 7.70 0.91 4.40
C SER A 110 6.57 1.67 3.67
N MET A 111 6.63 1.81 2.36
CA MET A 111 5.57 2.46 1.57
C MET A 111 4.20 1.75 1.71
N GLY A 112 4.18 0.44 1.98
CA GLY A 112 2.94 -0.29 2.31
C GLY A 112 2.34 0.14 3.65
N SER A 113 3.18 0.38 4.67
CA SER A 113 2.80 0.95 5.96
C SER A 113 2.21 2.35 5.80
N PHE A 114 2.89 3.19 5.02
CA PHE A 114 2.44 4.54 4.73
C PHE A 114 1.04 4.57 4.10
N LEU A 115 0.79 3.73 3.09
CA LEU A 115 -0.50 3.64 2.43
C LEU A 115 -1.60 3.05 3.34
N ALA A 116 -1.26 2.08 4.19
CA ALA A 116 -2.20 1.53 5.16
C ALA A 116 -2.67 2.58 6.17
N GLN A 117 -1.74 3.40 6.68
CA GLN A 117 -2.03 4.49 7.62
C GLN A 117 -2.83 5.64 6.97
N ALA A 118 -2.69 5.83 5.66
CA ALA A 118 -3.34 6.92 4.91
C ALA A 118 -4.85 6.73 4.68
N GLY A 119 -5.44 5.64 5.17
CA GLY A 119 -6.87 5.40 5.13
C GLY A 119 -7.68 6.42 5.92
N ALA A 120 -8.99 6.47 5.65
CA ALA A 120 -9.91 7.39 6.33
C ALA A 120 -9.90 7.16 7.85
N PRO A 121 -9.97 8.23 8.66
CA PRO A 121 -9.97 8.12 10.12
C PRO A 121 -11.06 7.19 10.64
N GLY A 122 -10.71 6.27 11.55
CA GLY A 122 -11.61 5.27 12.11
C GLY A 122 -11.85 4.04 11.20
N LYS A 123 -11.30 4.04 9.97
CA LYS A 123 -11.47 2.99 8.95
C LYS A 123 -10.16 2.30 8.57
N ARG A 124 -9.13 2.39 9.42
CA ARG A 124 -7.84 1.71 9.21
C ARG A 124 -7.80 0.46 10.07
N HIS A 125 -7.78 -0.69 9.41
CA HIS A 125 -7.92 -1.99 10.05
C HIS A 125 -6.67 -2.84 9.88
N MET A 126 -6.42 -3.74 10.83
CA MET A 126 -5.34 -4.71 10.75
C MET A 126 -5.82 -6.06 11.27
N LEU A 127 -5.41 -7.15 10.59
CA LEU A 127 -5.69 -8.51 11.06
C LEU A 127 -4.74 -8.88 12.20
N PRO A 128 -5.14 -9.79 13.14
CA PRO A 128 -4.42 -10.03 14.40
C PRO A 128 -2.95 -10.44 14.25
N TYR A 129 -2.61 -11.16 13.21
CA TYR A 129 -1.23 -11.69 12.98
C TYR A 129 -0.48 -10.97 11.87
N ALA A 130 -1.03 -9.89 11.33
CA ALA A 130 -0.34 -9.06 10.36
C ALA A 130 0.82 -8.28 11.03
N ARG A 131 1.79 -7.86 10.23
CA ARG A 131 2.94 -7.07 10.71
C ARG A 131 2.94 -5.69 10.06
N HIS A 132 3.27 -4.71 10.84
CA HIS A 132 3.52 -3.35 10.38
C HIS A 132 5.02 -3.04 10.51
N MET A 133 5.59 -2.25 9.60
CA MET A 133 6.97 -1.82 9.72
C MET A 133 7.15 -0.42 9.13
N ILE A 134 7.72 0.46 9.93
CA ILE A 134 8.11 1.81 9.53
C ILE A 134 9.62 1.94 9.48
N HIS A 135 10.13 2.72 8.55
CA HIS A 135 11.53 3.13 8.45
C HIS A 135 11.68 4.35 7.54
N GLN A 136 12.84 5.01 7.64
CA GLN A 136 13.17 6.13 6.77
C GLN A 136 13.36 5.67 5.30
N PRO A 137 13.20 6.59 4.32
CA PRO A 137 13.51 6.29 2.93
C PRO A 137 14.92 5.76 2.75
N SER A 138 15.05 4.72 1.94
CA SER A 138 16.35 4.21 1.50
C SER A 138 16.56 4.54 0.03
N GLY A 139 17.78 4.87 -0.34
CA GLY A 139 18.12 5.19 -1.71
C GLY A 139 19.63 5.22 -1.91
N GLY A 140 20.03 5.42 -3.15
CA GLY A 140 21.44 5.57 -3.51
C GLY A 140 21.59 6.47 -4.72
N ALA A 141 22.74 7.13 -4.83
CA ALA A 141 23.09 7.96 -5.97
C ALA A 141 24.43 7.56 -6.54
N ARG A 142 24.59 7.70 -7.85
CA ARG A 142 25.83 7.44 -8.56
C ARG A 142 25.98 8.45 -9.68
N GLY A 143 27.16 9.01 -9.84
CA GLY A 143 27.44 10.00 -10.88
C GLY A 143 28.49 11.00 -10.42
N MET A 144 28.44 12.20 -10.99
CA MET A 144 29.27 13.32 -10.55
C MET A 144 28.84 13.80 -9.16
N GLN A 145 29.74 14.49 -8.46
CA GLN A 145 29.46 15.00 -7.11
C GLN A 145 28.18 15.86 -7.07
N SER A 146 27.97 16.73 -8.05
CA SER A 146 26.78 17.57 -8.16
C SER A 146 25.49 16.73 -8.34
N ASP A 147 25.55 15.65 -9.12
CA ASP A 147 24.39 14.75 -9.32
C ASP A 147 24.04 14.01 -8.03
N ILE A 148 25.06 13.57 -7.29
CA ILE A 148 24.89 12.92 -5.99
C ILE A 148 24.26 13.88 -4.97
N GLU A 149 24.70 15.15 -4.96
CA GLU A 149 24.15 16.18 -4.09
C GLU A 149 22.66 16.47 -4.40
N ILE A 150 22.28 16.51 -5.67
CA ILE A 150 20.88 16.69 -6.10
C ILE A 150 20.03 15.53 -5.60
N GLN A 151 20.46 14.28 -5.78
CA GLN A 151 19.75 13.10 -5.31
C GLN A 151 19.65 13.06 -3.78
N TYR A 152 20.70 13.43 -3.07
CA TYR A 152 20.68 13.52 -1.61
C TYR A 152 19.62 14.52 -1.11
N LYS A 153 19.57 15.72 -1.71
CA LYS A 153 18.58 16.73 -1.36
C LYS A 153 17.15 16.25 -1.61
N GLU A 154 16.93 15.52 -2.71
CA GLU A 154 15.60 14.97 -3.02
C GLU A 154 15.17 13.88 -2.02
N ILE A 155 16.08 12.95 -1.68
CA ILE A 155 15.81 11.92 -0.67
C ILE A 155 15.51 12.56 0.69
N THR A 156 16.27 13.59 1.08
CA THR A 156 16.02 14.32 2.34
C THR A 156 14.65 14.96 2.34
N LYS A 157 14.27 15.64 1.26
CA LYS A 157 12.96 16.26 1.11
C LYS A 157 11.82 15.22 1.18
N MET A 158 11.99 14.07 0.52
CA MET A 158 11.00 12.99 0.59
C MET A 158 10.88 12.41 2.00
N LYS A 159 12.00 12.29 2.74
CA LYS A 159 11.97 11.90 4.16
C LYS A 159 11.13 12.86 4.99
N GLU A 160 11.35 14.16 4.85
CA GLU A 160 10.60 15.20 5.56
C GLU A 160 9.10 15.11 5.26
N ILE A 161 8.72 15.07 3.97
CA ILE A 161 7.32 14.96 3.54
C ILE A 161 6.65 13.71 4.12
N LEU A 162 7.29 12.54 3.99
CA LEU A 162 6.72 11.29 4.50
C LEU A 162 6.56 11.33 6.03
N THR A 163 7.53 11.88 6.76
CA THR A 163 7.45 12.03 8.22
C THR A 163 6.30 12.93 8.62
N GLU A 164 6.12 14.09 7.97
CA GLU A 164 4.99 15.00 8.20
C GLU A 164 3.64 14.32 7.92
N LEU A 165 3.56 13.51 6.87
CA LEU A 165 2.35 12.79 6.51
C LEU A 165 2.06 11.64 7.50
N TYR A 166 3.08 10.96 8.03
CA TYR A 166 2.90 10.01 9.13
C TYR A 166 2.32 10.70 10.38
N VAL A 167 2.83 11.88 10.75
CA VAL A 167 2.30 12.69 11.87
C VAL A 167 0.86 13.08 11.60
N LYS A 168 0.56 13.56 10.40
CA LYS A 168 -0.79 14.00 9.99
C LYS A 168 -1.86 12.92 10.19
N HIS A 169 -1.54 11.68 9.89
CA HIS A 169 -2.47 10.55 9.98
C HIS A 169 -2.41 9.80 11.31
N ASN A 170 -1.46 10.12 12.19
CA ASN A 170 -1.29 9.43 13.45
C ASN A 170 -2.42 9.77 14.43
N THR A 171 -2.99 8.76 15.09
CA THR A 171 -4.08 8.94 16.07
C THR A 171 -3.65 8.83 17.52
N ALA A 172 -2.38 8.47 17.80
CA ALA A 172 -1.82 8.40 19.15
C ALA A 172 -1.08 9.68 19.59
N GLY A 173 -1.06 10.72 18.73
CA GLY A 173 -0.39 11.98 19.03
C GLY A 173 1.14 11.95 18.95
N LYS A 174 1.71 11.01 18.19
CA LYS A 174 3.13 10.96 17.90
C LYS A 174 3.59 12.21 17.16
N THR A 175 4.72 12.76 17.60
CA THR A 175 5.32 13.97 17.03
C THR A 175 6.24 13.63 15.85
N TYR A 176 6.67 14.65 15.12
CA TYR A 176 7.70 14.53 14.08
C TYR A 176 8.97 13.88 14.61
N ASN A 177 9.43 14.31 15.79
CA ASN A 177 10.63 13.79 16.44
C ASN A 177 10.50 12.31 16.83
N ASP A 178 9.30 11.88 17.28
CA ASP A 178 9.05 10.46 17.58
C ASP A 178 9.20 9.61 16.31
N PHE A 179 8.59 10.04 15.20
CA PHE A 179 8.72 9.35 13.93
C PHE A 179 10.15 9.40 13.38
N GLU A 180 10.86 10.52 13.52
CA GLU A 180 12.25 10.62 13.06
C GLU A 180 13.17 9.62 13.78
N ILE A 181 12.97 9.43 15.10
CA ILE A 181 13.71 8.46 15.90
C ILE A 181 13.29 7.03 15.55
N ASP A 182 12.00 6.74 15.55
CA ASP A 182 11.46 5.39 15.38
C ASP A 182 11.63 4.86 13.94
N MET A 183 11.71 5.75 12.95
CA MET A 183 11.98 5.39 11.54
C MET A 183 13.48 5.39 11.18
N ASP A 184 14.41 5.71 12.09
CA ASP A 184 15.84 5.68 11.76
C ASP A 184 16.30 4.28 11.30
N ARG A 185 15.70 3.24 11.84
CA ARG A 185 15.87 1.84 11.45
C ARG A 185 14.52 1.15 11.36
N ASP A 186 14.52 -0.09 10.87
CA ASP A 186 13.32 -0.91 10.74
C ASP A 186 12.66 -1.11 12.10
N THR A 187 11.50 -0.52 12.31
CA THR A 187 10.68 -0.68 13.50
C THR A 187 9.45 -1.53 13.16
N PHE A 188 9.52 -2.81 13.54
CA PHE A 188 8.45 -3.78 13.34
C PHE A 188 7.45 -3.76 14.50
N MET A 189 6.16 -3.84 14.15
CA MET A 189 5.06 -3.80 15.11
C MET A 189 4.09 -4.96 14.86
N SER A 190 3.58 -5.55 15.95
CA SER A 190 2.38 -6.39 15.94
C SER A 190 1.14 -5.54 15.65
N SER A 191 -0.02 -6.18 15.55
CA SER A 191 -1.28 -5.45 15.37
C SER A 191 -1.61 -4.56 16.58
N GLU A 192 -1.35 -5.05 17.80
CA GLU A 192 -1.56 -4.32 19.04
C GLU A 192 -0.60 -3.12 19.13
N GLU A 193 0.69 -3.33 18.88
CA GLU A 193 1.70 -2.27 18.87
C GLU A 193 1.40 -1.21 17.82
N ALA A 194 0.96 -1.59 16.61
CA ALA A 194 0.61 -0.66 15.54
C ALA A 194 -0.65 0.17 15.88
N MET A 195 -1.61 -0.42 16.59
CA MET A 195 -2.80 0.27 17.09
C MET A 195 -2.43 1.25 18.22
N GLU A 196 -1.62 0.84 19.19
CA GLU A 196 -1.13 1.71 20.27
C GLU A 196 -0.27 2.86 19.72
N TYR A 197 0.52 2.58 18.68
CA TYR A 197 1.33 3.58 18.01
C TYR A 197 0.49 4.57 17.18
N GLY A 198 -0.76 4.24 16.88
CA GLY A 198 -1.70 5.09 16.13
C GLY A 198 -1.57 4.98 14.61
N LEU A 199 -1.03 3.88 14.09
CA LEU A 199 -0.94 3.60 12.65
C LEU A 199 -2.22 2.97 12.10
N VAL A 200 -2.98 2.28 12.95
CA VAL A 200 -4.28 1.69 12.62
C VAL A 200 -5.30 2.00 13.72
N ASP A 201 -6.58 1.92 13.39
CA ASP A 201 -7.67 2.27 14.31
C ASP A 201 -8.27 1.05 15.00
N LYS A 202 -8.24 -0.12 14.35
CA LYS A 202 -8.92 -1.32 14.85
C LYS A 202 -8.19 -2.60 14.44
N ILE A 203 -8.15 -3.56 15.37
CA ILE A 203 -7.80 -4.94 15.07
C ILE A 203 -9.10 -5.69 14.82
N ILE A 204 -9.20 -6.40 13.71
CA ILE A 204 -10.39 -7.17 13.34
C ILE A 204 -10.05 -8.64 13.09
N ASP A 205 -10.76 -9.55 13.74
CA ASP A 205 -10.61 -11.00 13.60
C ASP A 205 -11.64 -11.62 12.67
N LYS A 206 -12.76 -10.91 12.43
CA LYS A 206 -13.85 -11.33 11.54
C LYS A 206 -14.29 -10.16 10.67
N ARG A 207 -14.72 -10.47 9.48
CA ARG A 207 -15.33 -9.49 8.58
C ARG A 207 -16.64 -9.00 9.21
N PRO A 208 -16.81 -7.66 9.31
CA PRO A 208 -18.05 -7.05 9.83
C PRO A 208 -19.27 -7.35 8.94
#